data_1a5066940bee6bcd59c731a28be5c4d8
#
_entry.id   1a5066940bee6bcd59c731a28be5c4d8
#
_cell.length_a   1.000
_cell.length_b   1.000
_cell.length_c   1.000
_cell.angle_alpha   90.00
_cell.angle_beta   90.00
_cell.angle_gamma   90.00
#
_symmetry.space_group_name_H-M   'P 1'
#
loop_
_entity.id
_entity.type
_entity.pdbx_description
1 polymer ?
#
loop_
_entity_poly.entity_id
_entity_poly.type
_entity_poly.pdbx_seq_one_letter_code
_entity_poly.pdbx_strand_id
1 'polypeptide(L)'
;MLNLGVAAMYRKTLKHVCGVKNVNNTINKPFNNLTIKFLNVLSRLIIENKENKSYPDLITFAFWIRNSKILFIKKKLDNLESKVSKGIIFHISPSNVPLNFAYSFVFGLLTGNSNILKLPNKNFPQVKIFC
;
A
#
# COMPACT_ATOMS: atom_id res chain seq x y z
N MET A 1 -6.13 -7.65 -35.50
CA MET A 1 -5.56 -6.30 -35.77
C MET A 1 -6.08 -5.38 -34.68
N LEU A 2 -5.33 -5.21 -33.58
CA LEU A 2 -5.72 -4.29 -32.50
C LEU A 2 -5.51 -2.85 -33.00
N ASN A 3 -6.60 -2.10 -32.96
CA ASN A 3 -6.73 -0.76 -33.48
C ASN A 3 -5.81 0.21 -32.71
N LEU A 4 -4.67 0.57 -33.28
CA LEU A 4 -3.67 1.51 -32.73
C LEU A 4 -4.24 2.92 -32.43
N GLY A 5 -5.45 3.24 -32.91
CA GLY A 5 -6.13 4.51 -32.69
C GLY A 5 -6.62 4.70 -31.22
N VAL A 6 -6.90 3.64 -30.49
CA VAL A 6 -7.38 3.72 -29.09
C VAL A 6 -6.21 3.99 -28.13
N ALA A 7 -5.02 3.53 -28.41
CA ALA A 7 -3.83 3.74 -27.57
C ALA A 7 -3.35 5.20 -27.57
N ALA A 8 -3.60 5.97 -28.64
CA ALA A 8 -3.19 7.38 -28.75
C ALA A 8 -4.07 8.33 -27.90
N MET A 9 -5.32 7.97 -27.61
CA MET A 9 -6.26 8.81 -26.84
C MET A 9 -6.06 8.74 -25.32
N TYR A 10 -5.29 7.78 -24.80
CA TYR A 10 -5.05 7.58 -23.38
C TYR A 10 -3.62 7.88 -22.91
N ARG A 11 -2.84 8.64 -23.66
CA ARG A 11 -1.57 9.20 -23.16
C ARG A 11 -1.81 10.33 -22.17
N LYS A 12 -2.58 10.10 -21.12
CA LYS A 12 -2.38 10.84 -19.87
C LYS A 12 -1.05 10.36 -19.31
N THR A 13 -0.06 11.23 -19.34
CA THR A 13 1.26 10.98 -18.78
C THR A 13 1.11 10.52 -17.33
N LEU A 14 1.54 9.29 -17.05
CA LEU A 14 1.61 8.79 -15.68
C LEU A 14 2.59 9.67 -14.91
N LYS A 15 2.10 10.35 -13.88
CA LYS A 15 2.93 11.16 -13.00
C LYS A 15 3.41 10.27 -11.85
N HIS A 16 4.72 10.12 -11.72
CA HIS A 16 5.31 9.52 -10.52
C HIS A 16 5.14 10.50 -9.35
N VAL A 17 4.52 10.04 -8.26
CA VAL A 17 4.22 10.88 -7.09
C VAL A 17 5.25 10.65 -5.99
N CYS A 18 5.50 9.42 -5.60
CA CYS A 18 6.46 9.08 -4.56
C CYS A 18 6.94 7.61 -4.68
N GLY A 19 7.92 7.25 -3.87
CA GLY A 19 8.56 5.94 -3.91
C GLY A 19 9.68 5.84 -4.95
N VAL A 20 10.11 4.62 -5.26
CA VAL A 20 11.15 4.37 -6.25
C VAL A 20 10.57 4.34 -7.66
N LYS A 21 11.27 4.94 -8.63
CA LYS A 21 10.82 4.91 -10.05
C LYS A 21 10.97 3.53 -10.67
N ASN A 22 12.02 2.82 -10.32
CA ASN A 22 12.30 1.48 -10.84
C ASN A 22 11.90 0.45 -9.78
N VAL A 23 10.81 -0.25 -10.01
CA VAL A 23 10.33 -1.30 -9.11
C VAL A 23 11.08 -2.58 -9.42
N ASN A 24 11.86 -3.05 -8.47
CA ASN A 24 12.55 -4.34 -8.57
C ASN A 24 11.56 -5.47 -8.28
N ASN A 25 11.68 -6.56 -9.04
CA ASN A 25 10.92 -7.78 -8.78
C ASN A 25 11.54 -8.57 -7.60
N THR A 26 11.62 -7.91 -6.45
CA THR A 26 12.17 -8.54 -5.24
C THR A 26 11.08 -9.34 -4.56
N ILE A 27 11.33 -10.62 -4.42
CA ILE A 27 10.45 -11.56 -3.73
C ILE A 27 10.87 -11.65 -2.26
N ASN A 28 9.97 -11.30 -1.36
CA ASN A 28 10.16 -11.43 0.07
C ASN A 28 9.24 -12.51 0.65
N LYS A 29 9.65 -13.08 1.79
CA LYS A 29 8.76 -13.97 2.54
C LYS A 29 7.54 -13.19 3.05
N PRO A 30 6.33 -13.76 3.00
CA PRO A 30 5.17 -13.17 3.62
C PRO A 30 5.41 -12.88 5.11
N PHE A 31 4.89 -11.77 5.60
CA PHE A 31 5.04 -11.32 6.99
C PHE A 31 6.50 -11.28 7.47
N ASN A 32 7.43 -10.86 6.58
CA ASN A 32 8.82 -10.69 6.98
C ASN A 32 8.99 -9.58 8.03
N ASN A 33 10.02 -9.68 8.85
CA ASN A 33 10.24 -8.79 9.98
C ASN A 33 10.45 -7.32 9.57
N LEU A 34 11.05 -7.07 8.41
CA LEU A 34 11.28 -5.71 7.90
C LEU A 34 9.94 -5.02 7.58
N THR A 35 9.04 -5.72 6.90
CA THR A 35 7.70 -5.21 6.60
C THR A 35 6.90 -4.93 7.87
N ILE A 36 6.93 -5.84 8.84
CA ILE A 36 6.23 -5.66 10.12
C ILE A 36 6.78 -4.45 10.88
N LYS A 37 8.10 -4.30 10.92
CA LYS A 37 8.77 -3.14 11.55
C LYS A 37 8.39 -1.84 10.85
N PHE A 38 8.41 -1.82 9.52
CA PHE A 38 8.00 -0.66 8.72
C PHE A 38 6.57 -0.23 9.04
N LEU A 39 5.61 -1.16 9.03
CA LEU A 39 4.21 -0.88 9.32
C LEU A 39 4.01 -0.36 10.75
N ASN A 40 4.76 -0.90 11.72
CA ASN A 40 4.71 -0.43 13.10
C ASN A 40 5.24 1.00 13.25
N VAL A 41 6.34 1.34 12.56
CA VAL A 41 6.88 2.71 12.53
C VAL A 41 5.89 3.66 11.87
N LEU A 42 5.32 3.28 10.72
CA LEU A 42 4.31 4.06 10.02
C LEU A 42 3.08 4.33 10.90
N SER A 43 2.57 3.29 11.57
CA SER A 43 1.46 3.43 12.54
C SER A 43 1.77 4.47 13.61
N ARG A 44 2.96 4.39 14.22
CA ARG A 44 3.38 5.31 15.26
C ARG A 44 3.46 6.74 14.75
N LEU A 45 4.11 6.97 13.62
CA LEU A 45 4.24 8.30 13.02
C LEU A 45 2.89 8.94 12.72
N ILE A 46 1.93 8.16 12.22
CA ILE A 46 0.57 8.65 11.97
C ILE A 46 -0.13 9.05 13.28
N ILE A 47 -0.03 8.22 14.33
CA ILE A 47 -0.73 8.46 15.60
C ILE A 47 -0.11 9.63 16.39
N GLU A 48 1.22 9.74 16.39
CA GLU A 48 1.94 10.79 17.12
C GLU A 48 1.76 12.18 16.52
N ASN A 49 1.50 12.28 15.22
CA ASN A 49 1.25 13.58 14.59
C ASN A 49 -0.14 14.12 14.94
N LYS A 50 -0.16 15.25 15.67
CA LYS A 50 -1.39 15.89 16.15
C LYS A 50 -2.34 16.32 15.03
N GLU A 51 -1.81 16.72 13.88
CA GLU A 51 -2.60 17.16 12.71
C GLU A 51 -3.45 16.01 12.14
N ASN A 52 -2.96 14.78 12.26
CA ASN A 52 -3.66 13.60 11.76
C ASN A 52 -4.94 13.26 12.54
N LYS A 53 -5.12 13.81 13.74
CA LYS A 53 -6.33 13.63 14.54
C LYS A 53 -7.60 14.15 13.84
N SER A 54 -7.44 15.07 12.90
CA SER A 54 -8.54 15.58 12.07
C SER A 54 -9.04 14.58 11.03
N TYR A 55 -8.34 13.43 10.87
CA TYR A 55 -8.67 12.39 9.89
C TYR A 55 -8.94 11.05 10.61
N PRO A 56 -10.18 10.78 11.07
CA PRO A 56 -10.51 9.57 11.82
C PRO A 56 -10.23 8.26 11.04
N ASP A 57 -10.40 8.28 9.74
CA ASP A 57 -10.10 7.16 8.84
C ASP A 57 -8.60 6.83 8.85
N LEU A 58 -7.74 7.85 8.85
CA LEU A 58 -6.29 7.68 8.94
C LEU A 58 -5.85 7.11 10.29
N ILE A 59 -6.46 7.59 11.38
CA ILE A 59 -6.19 7.07 12.72
C ILE A 59 -6.64 5.60 12.83
N THR A 60 -7.82 5.26 12.30
CA THR A 60 -8.32 3.89 12.26
C THR A 60 -7.37 2.98 11.46
N PHE A 61 -6.90 3.43 10.31
CA PHE A 61 -5.89 2.73 9.52
C PHE A 61 -4.60 2.50 10.32
N ALA A 62 -4.09 3.54 11.00
CA ALA A 62 -2.88 3.43 11.81
C ALA A 62 -3.01 2.40 12.93
N PHE A 63 -4.17 2.36 13.61
CA PHE A 63 -4.45 1.33 14.59
C PHE A 63 -4.51 -0.08 14.01
N TRP A 64 -5.00 -0.22 12.77
CA TRP A 64 -5.09 -1.50 12.10
C TRP A 64 -3.72 -2.08 11.71
N ILE A 65 -2.76 -1.24 11.31
CA ILE A 65 -1.40 -1.67 10.94
C ILE A 65 -0.43 -1.81 12.12
N ARG A 66 -0.88 -1.65 13.36
CA ARG A 66 -0.03 -1.84 14.56
C ARG A 66 0.55 -3.24 14.64
N ASN A 67 1.73 -3.33 15.21
CA ASN A 67 2.45 -4.60 15.41
C ASN A 67 1.57 -5.70 16.03
N SER A 68 0.85 -5.38 17.11
CA SER A 68 -0.03 -6.34 17.80
C SER A 68 -1.12 -6.91 16.87
N LYS A 69 -1.70 -6.06 16.02
CA LYS A 69 -2.74 -6.48 15.07
C LYS A 69 -2.17 -7.32 13.94
N ILE A 70 -1.04 -6.91 13.39
CA ILE A 70 -0.35 -7.65 12.32
C ILE A 70 0.12 -9.03 12.81
N LEU A 71 0.69 -9.10 14.00
CA LEU A 71 1.10 -10.38 14.60
C LEU A 71 -0.11 -11.28 14.90
N PHE A 72 -1.24 -10.71 15.32
CA PHE A 72 -2.48 -11.47 15.50
C PHE A 72 -2.98 -12.06 14.18
N ILE A 73 -2.95 -11.28 13.08
CA ILE A 73 -3.31 -11.78 11.74
C ILE A 73 -2.34 -12.89 11.32
N LYS A 74 -1.03 -12.67 11.50
CA LYS A 74 0.00 -13.66 11.18
C LYS A 74 -0.25 -15.01 11.86
N LYS A 75 -0.62 -14.99 13.15
CA LYS A 75 -0.91 -16.21 13.92
C LYS A 75 -2.13 -17.00 13.42
N LYS A 76 -3.07 -16.33 12.76
CA LYS A 76 -4.28 -16.97 12.20
C LYS A 76 -4.07 -17.58 10.82
N LEU A 77 -2.93 -17.34 10.20
CA LEU A 77 -2.62 -17.84 8.87
C LEU A 77 -1.79 -19.10 8.98
N ASP A 78 -2.33 -20.20 8.47
CA ASP A 78 -1.65 -21.48 8.41
C ASP A 78 -0.66 -21.54 7.24
N ASN A 79 0.40 -22.32 7.38
CA ASN A 79 1.35 -22.66 6.31
C ASN A 79 2.03 -21.45 5.64
N LEU A 80 2.30 -20.39 6.38
CA LEU A 80 2.97 -19.20 5.84
C LEU A 80 4.35 -19.49 5.26
N GLU A 81 5.04 -20.48 5.81
CA GLU A 81 6.39 -20.87 5.36
C GLU A 81 6.41 -21.47 3.95
N SER A 82 5.31 -22.11 3.55
CA SER A 82 5.14 -22.67 2.20
C SER A 82 4.60 -21.65 1.18
N LYS A 83 4.23 -20.46 1.61
CA LYS A 83 3.68 -19.41 0.73
C LYS A 83 4.81 -18.52 0.20
N VAL A 84 4.73 -18.23 -1.09
CA VAL A 84 5.66 -17.34 -1.79
C VAL A 84 4.94 -16.14 -2.38
N SER A 85 5.63 -15.02 -2.44
CA SER A 85 5.11 -13.83 -3.10
C SER A 85 5.03 -14.02 -4.62
N LYS A 86 4.17 -13.24 -5.28
CA LYS A 86 3.99 -13.27 -6.75
C LYS A 86 4.96 -12.34 -7.50
N GLY A 87 5.63 -11.45 -6.79
CA GLY A 87 6.53 -10.47 -7.38
C GLY A 87 5.95 -9.06 -7.35
N ILE A 88 5.58 -8.48 -8.50
CA ILE A 88 5.03 -7.13 -8.58
C ILE A 88 3.50 -7.17 -8.62
N ILE A 89 2.84 -6.40 -7.76
CA ILE A 89 1.40 -6.20 -7.75
C ILE A 89 1.08 -4.76 -8.14
N PHE A 90 0.18 -4.59 -9.10
CA PHE A 90 -0.38 -3.29 -9.47
C PHE A 90 -1.77 -3.12 -8.86
N HIS A 91 -1.92 -2.09 -8.01
CA HIS A 91 -3.16 -1.81 -7.30
C HIS A 91 -3.93 -0.68 -7.97
N ILE A 92 -5.18 -0.97 -8.34
CA ILE A 92 -6.12 0.03 -8.85
C ILE A 92 -7.24 0.18 -7.83
N SER A 93 -7.19 1.25 -7.05
CA SER A 93 -8.18 1.54 -6.01
C SER A 93 -9.21 2.55 -6.48
N PRO A 94 -10.44 2.53 -5.93
CA PRO A 94 -11.44 3.54 -6.18
C PRO A 94 -10.93 4.94 -5.89
N SER A 95 -11.26 5.90 -6.76
CA SER A 95 -10.78 7.29 -6.66
C SER A 95 -11.56 8.14 -5.66
N ASN A 96 -12.67 7.64 -5.13
CA ASN A 96 -13.58 8.36 -4.23
C ASN A 96 -13.36 8.04 -2.74
N VAL A 97 -12.48 7.09 -2.42
CA VAL A 97 -12.17 6.69 -1.03
C VAL A 97 -10.72 7.04 -0.72
N PRO A 98 -10.47 7.89 0.31
CA PRO A 98 -9.13 8.45 0.56
C PRO A 98 -8.04 7.41 0.82
N LEU A 99 -8.34 6.35 1.59
CA LEU A 99 -7.33 5.42 2.09
C LEU A 99 -7.43 3.99 1.54
N ASN A 100 -8.32 3.73 0.58
CA ASN A 100 -8.48 2.37 0.06
C ASN A 100 -7.18 1.82 -0.55
N PHE A 101 -6.40 2.67 -1.22
CA PHE A 101 -5.09 2.30 -1.74
C PHE A 101 -4.11 1.88 -0.65
N ALA A 102 -4.17 2.50 0.54
CA ALA A 102 -3.27 2.21 1.65
C ALA A 102 -3.51 0.81 2.22
N TYR A 103 -4.77 0.40 2.36
CA TYR A 103 -5.11 -0.97 2.77
C TYR A 103 -4.61 -2.00 1.75
N SER A 104 -4.85 -1.78 0.46
CA SER A 104 -4.35 -2.65 -0.60
C SER A 104 -2.82 -2.76 -0.58
N PHE A 105 -2.14 -1.63 -0.37
CA PHE A 105 -0.69 -1.57 -0.24
C PHE A 105 -0.17 -2.44 0.91
N VAL A 106 -0.79 -2.32 2.09
CA VAL A 106 -0.40 -3.12 3.25
C VAL A 106 -0.54 -4.62 2.98
N PHE A 107 -1.63 -5.04 2.35
CA PHE A 107 -1.80 -6.45 1.97
C PHE A 107 -0.72 -6.90 0.98
N GLY A 108 -0.39 -6.09 -0.02
CA GLY A 108 0.69 -6.39 -0.94
C GLY A 108 2.05 -6.53 -0.26
N LEU A 109 2.36 -5.64 0.69
CA LEU A 109 3.59 -5.70 1.50
C LEU A 109 3.62 -6.94 2.41
N LEU A 110 2.54 -7.22 3.13
CA LEU A 110 2.45 -8.36 4.05
C LEU A 110 2.57 -9.70 3.33
N THR A 111 2.15 -9.76 2.08
CA THR A 111 2.31 -10.95 1.24
C THR A 111 3.68 -11.02 0.55
N GLY A 112 4.59 -10.09 0.84
CA GLY A 112 5.98 -10.11 0.38
C GLY A 112 6.22 -9.58 -1.03
N ASN A 113 5.24 -8.86 -1.61
CA ASN A 113 5.33 -8.36 -2.98
C ASN A 113 5.87 -6.93 -3.07
N SER A 114 6.46 -6.61 -4.21
CA SER A 114 6.67 -5.22 -4.64
C SER A 114 5.35 -4.63 -5.12
N ASN A 115 5.12 -3.34 -4.86
CA ASN A 115 3.80 -2.76 -5.08
C ASN A 115 3.88 -1.50 -5.93
N ILE A 116 3.00 -1.40 -6.94
CA ILE A 116 2.74 -0.20 -7.71
C ILE A 116 1.30 0.22 -7.42
N LEU A 117 1.09 1.46 -7.03
CA LEU A 117 -0.21 1.96 -6.59
C LEU A 117 -0.69 3.06 -7.53
N LYS A 118 -1.90 2.92 -8.06
CA LYS A 118 -2.61 4.06 -8.63
C LYS A 118 -3.29 4.82 -7.50
N LEU A 119 -2.80 6.03 -7.23
CA LEU A 119 -3.40 6.91 -6.23
C LEU A 119 -4.75 7.49 -6.69
N PRO A 120 -5.63 7.90 -5.76
CA PRO A 120 -6.87 8.59 -6.09
C PRO A 120 -6.63 9.84 -6.93
N ASN A 121 -7.52 10.13 -7.88
CA ASN A 121 -7.44 11.35 -8.68
C ASN A 121 -7.85 12.59 -7.87
N LYS A 122 -8.67 12.43 -6.81
CA LYS A 122 -9.04 13.51 -5.90
C LYS A 122 -7.87 13.84 -4.98
N ASN A 123 -7.70 15.12 -4.71
CA ASN A 123 -6.66 15.59 -3.80
C ASN A 123 -7.13 15.41 -2.36
N PHE A 124 -6.87 14.25 -1.79
CA PHE A 124 -7.13 13.97 -0.38
C PHE A 124 -5.89 14.31 0.45
N PRO A 125 -6.01 15.07 1.55
CA PRO A 125 -4.89 15.36 2.44
C PRO A 125 -4.19 14.10 2.96
N GLN A 126 -4.94 13.03 3.22
CA GLN A 126 -4.42 11.75 3.70
C GLN A 126 -3.41 11.11 2.72
N VAL A 127 -3.56 11.33 1.41
CA VAL A 127 -2.62 10.79 0.41
C VAL A 127 -1.23 11.38 0.59
N LYS A 128 -1.14 12.68 0.95
CA LYS A 128 0.15 13.37 1.16
C LYS A 128 0.94 12.82 2.36
N ILE A 129 0.26 12.20 3.31
CA ILE A 129 0.89 11.63 4.51
C ILE A 129 1.67 10.34 4.16
N PHE A 130 1.28 9.67 3.08
CA PHE A 130 1.97 8.47 2.58
C PHE A 130 3.11 8.79 1.60
N CYS A 131 3.17 9.98 1.10
CA CYS A 131 4.14 10.45 0.10
C CYS A 131 5.03 11.54 0.64
#